data_c715a142edd4f4d349c19ef84b2e08fa
#
_entry.id   c715a142edd4f4d349c19ef84b2e08fa
#
_cell.length_a   1.000
_cell.length_b   1.000
_cell.length_c   1.000
_cell.angle_alpha   90.00
_cell.angle_beta   90.00
_cell.angle_gamma   90.00
#
_symmetry.space_group_name_H-M   'P 1'
#
loop_
_entity.id
_entity.type
_entity.pdbx_description
1 polymer ?
#
loop_
_entity_poly.entity_id
_entity_poly.type
_entity_poly.pdbx_seq_one_letter_code
_entity_poly.pdbx_strand_id
1 'polypeptide(L)'
;MCRLIDDIAAFLEVNGFECSRQMRHDFDVICTKTLDGRYSRIIMPLEITARSREEAGLGSEEASYAIRMITSDSGYPLIITEDRWKRQRKMMEARLLAHLEVFSQAYARNCEVRRIDKTEAKAFLAGNHSYGYAACRYCYGLFLKRHTGHIAEETSDFGDIGKMIAVATFSNARKWVKDGKEIRSYEWTRYASLPEMRVSGGMGKLLKTFIKEVQPDDIMSYADLEWSEGEVYRALGFEAEMEKEAVDFVIDGETWERSPIRSGKEGNLFFRNFGSRKFRMKLTDYK
;
A
#
# COMPACT_ATOMS: atom_id res chain seq x y z
N MET A 1 -7.08 -28.56 2.44
CA MET A 1 -6.94 -27.13 2.02
C MET A 1 -5.48 -26.74 2.25
N CYS A 2 -4.78 -26.16 1.26
CA CYS A 2 -3.40 -25.77 1.43
C CYS A 2 -3.37 -24.57 2.39
N ARG A 3 -2.46 -24.57 3.38
CA ARG A 3 -2.30 -23.44 4.30
C ARG A 3 -1.82 -22.21 3.53
N LEU A 4 -2.17 -21.02 4.00
CA LEU A 4 -1.72 -19.76 3.38
C LEU A 4 -0.20 -19.69 3.22
N ILE A 5 0.54 -20.10 4.25
CA ILE A 5 2.01 -20.11 4.23
C ILE A 5 2.57 -21.04 3.14
N ASP A 6 1.93 -22.18 2.90
CA ASP A 6 2.38 -23.14 1.89
C ASP A 6 2.19 -22.59 0.48
N ASP A 7 1.06 -21.89 0.24
CA ASP A 7 0.74 -21.28 -1.05
C ASP A 7 1.67 -20.09 -1.37
N ILE A 8 1.99 -19.28 -0.36
CA ILE A 8 2.96 -18.17 -0.51
C ILE A 8 4.37 -18.71 -0.74
N ALA A 9 4.81 -19.73 0.01
CA ALA A 9 6.13 -20.32 -0.16
C ALA A 9 6.28 -20.95 -1.56
N ALA A 10 5.28 -21.72 -2.01
CA ALA A 10 5.29 -22.31 -3.35
C ALA A 10 5.37 -21.24 -4.45
N PHE A 11 4.64 -20.13 -4.31
CA PHE A 11 4.75 -19.01 -5.24
C PHE A 11 6.18 -18.44 -5.30
N LEU A 12 6.82 -18.25 -4.15
CA LEU A 12 8.17 -17.71 -4.08
C LEU A 12 9.19 -18.69 -4.68
N GLU A 13 9.08 -19.97 -4.37
CA GLU A 13 9.97 -21.03 -4.88
C GLU A 13 9.89 -21.15 -6.42
N VAL A 14 8.68 -21.07 -7.00
CA VAL A 14 8.48 -21.02 -8.46
C VAL A 14 9.16 -19.80 -9.09
N ASN A 15 9.25 -18.68 -8.36
CA ASN A 15 9.95 -17.48 -8.80
C ASN A 15 11.45 -17.47 -8.44
N GLY A 16 12.03 -18.61 -8.02
CA GLY A 16 13.46 -18.79 -7.81
C GLY A 16 13.97 -18.38 -6.44
N PHE A 17 13.09 -18.12 -5.46
CA PHE A 17 13.48 -17.74 -4.11
C PHE A 17 13.65 -18.95 -3.22
N GLU A 18 14.74 -18.98 -2.45
CA GLU A 18 14.90 -19.92 -1.35
C GLU A 18 14.09 -19.46 -0.14
N CYS A 19 13.21 -20.32 0.36
CA CYS A 19 12.33 -20.04 1.48
C CYS A 19 12.64 -20.95 2.67
N SER A 20 12.75 -20.37 3.87
CA SER A 20 12.77 -21.12 5.12
C SER A 20 11.59 -20.72 5.99
N ARG A 21 10.88 -21.70 6.53
CA ARG A 21 9.77 -21.49 7.45
C ARG A 21 10.30 -21.48 8.87
N GLN A 22 9.89 -20.51 9.64
CA GLN A 22 10.31 -20.33 11.03
C GLN A 22 9.10 -19.90 11.86
N MET A 23 9.14 -20.19 13.15
CA MET A 23 8.21 -19.61 14.11
C MET A 23 8.86 -18.40 14.77
N ARG A 24 8.19 -17.26 14.78
CA ARG A 24 8.62 -16.01 15.41
C ARG A 24 7.47 -15.47 16.24
N HIS A 25 7.66 -15.38 17.56
CA HIS A 25 6.66 -14.85 18.49
C HIS A 25 5.26 -15.45 18.25
N ASP A 26 5.21 -16.80 18.22
CA ASP A 26 4.01 -17.64 18.00
C ASP A 26 3.35 -17.55 16.61
N PHE A 27 4.00 -16.88 15.66
CA PHE A 27 3.55 -16.81 14.27
C PHE A 27 4.50 -17.54 13.32
N ASP A 28 3.91 -18.32 12.41
CA ASP A 28 4.63 -18.91 11.29
C ASP A 28 5.04 -17.80 10.31
N VAL A 29 6.32 -17.71 9.98
CA VAL A 29 6.86 -16.76 9.01
C VAL A 29 7.68 -17.45 7.94
N ILE A 30 7.79 -16.80 6.77
CA ILE A 30 8.72 -17.20 5.71
C ILE A 30 9.90 -16.23 5.74
N CYS A 31 11.10 -16.78 5.92
CA CYS A 31 12.33 -16.03 5.75
C CYS A 31 12.91 -16.33 4.38
N THR A 32 13.19 -15.30 3.60
CA THR A 32 13.78 -15.41 2.26
C THR A 32 14.78 -14.28 2.01
N LYS A 33 15.54 -14.36 0.92
CA LYS A 33 16.47 -13.32 0.48
C LYS A 33 16.13 -12.88 -0.94
N THR A 34 16.56 -11.67 -1.31
CA THR A 34 16.55 -11.26 -2.72
C THR A 34 17.42 -12.22 -3.54
N LEU A 35 17.16 -12.32 -4.85
CA LEU A 35 17.88 -13.25 -5.75
C LEU A 35 19.40 -13.02 -5.75
N ASP A 36 19.85 -11.79 -5.51
CA ASP A 36 21.27 -11.44 -5.36
C ASP A 36 21.80 -11.63 -3.92
N GLY A 37 20.96 -12.08 -3.01
CA GLY A 37 21.30 -12.35 -1.60
C GLY A 37 21.56 -11.11 -0.73
N ARG A 38 21.42 -9.89 -1.27
CA ARG A 38 21.77 -8.64 -0.54
C ARG A 38 20.82 -8.32 0.62
N TYR A 39 19.53 -8.62 0.47
CA TYR A 39 18.52 -8.27 1.45
C TYR A 39 17.76 -9.49 1.93
N SER A 40 17.59 -9.61 3.23
CA SER A 40 16.69 -10.60 3.84
C SER A 40 15.30 -9.96 4.03
N ARG A 41 14.26 -10.78 3.89
CA ARG A 41 12.86 -10.38 4.12
C ARG A 41 12.15 -11.43 4.96
N ILE A 42 11.33 -10.94 5.86
CA ILE A 42 10.40 -11.77 6.63
C ILE A 42 9.00 -11.50 6.08
N ILE A 43 8.31 -12.54 5.69
CA ILE A 43 6.93 -12.51 5.25
C ILE A 43 6.09 -13.16 6.35
N MET A 44 5.06 -12.47 6.79
CA MET A 44 4.14 -12.91 7.83
C MET A 44 2.75 -13.16 7.25
N PRO A 45 2.45 -14.42 6.88
CA PRO A 45 1.11 -14.81 6.47
C PRO A 45 0.15 -14.77 7.67
N LEU A 46 -1.03 -14.18 7.49
CA LEU A 46 -2.07 -14.15 8.51
C LEU A 46 -3.33 -14.81 7.98
N GLU A 47 -3.61 -16.02 8.47
CA GLU A 47 -4.85 -16.73 8.21
C GLU A 47 -6.01 -16.04 8.97
N ILE A 48 -7.21 -16.07 8.38
CA ILE A 48 -8.39 -15.43 8.95
C ILE A 48 -9.35 -16.51 9.45
N THR A 49 -9.26 -16.78 10.73
CA THR A 49 -10.01 -17.85 11.40
C THR A 49 -11.05 -17.36 12.39
N ALA A 50 -10.97 -16.10 12.82
CA ALA A 50 -11.85 -15.53 13.84
C ALA A 50 -13.32 -15.55 13.41
N ARG A 51 -14.19 -16.02 14.30
CA ARG A 51 -15.64 -16.14 14.12
C ARG A 51 -16.42 -15.06 14.87
N SER A 52 -15.72 -14.23 15.65
CA SER A 52 -16.29 -13.10 16.38
C SER A 52 -15.36 -11.88 16.33
N ARG A 53 -15.90 -10.71 16.67
CA ARG A 53 -15.10 -9.47 16.80
C ARG A 53 -14.11 -9.56 17.96
N GLU A 54 -14.46 -10.26 19.02
CA GLU A 54 -13.61 -10.46 20.18
C GLU A 54 -12.36 -11.28 19.80
N GLU A 55 -12.57 -12.43 19.15
CA GLU A 55 -11.46 -13.25 18.61
C GLU A 55 -10.58 -12.47 17.65
N ALA A 56 -11.18 -11.70 16.72
CA ALA A 56 -10.41 -10.84 15.79
C ALA A 56 -9.63 -9.75 16.52
N GLY A 57 -10.15 -9.23 17.63
CA GLY A 57 -9.46 -8.27 18.50
C GLY A 57 -8.23 -8.88 19.14
N LEU A 58 -8.37 -10.04 19.80
CA LEU A 58 -7.28 -10.76 20.43
C LEU A 58 -6.19 -11.13 19.41
N GLY A 59 -6.56 -11.73 18.29
CA GLY A 59 -5.60 -12.08 17.22
C GLY A 59 -4.87 -10.87 16.65
N SER A 60 -5.52 -9.70 16.55
CA SER A 60 -4.87 -8.47 16.13
C SER A 60 -3.86 -7.94 17.17
N GLU A 61 -4.15 -8.06 18.45
CA GLU A 61 -3.23 -7.66 19.52
C GLU A 61 -1.99 -8.55 19.54
N GLU A 62 -2.17 -9.86 19.43
CA GLU A 62 -1.08 -10.85 19.36
C GLU A 62 -0.19 -10.61 18.12
N ALA A 63 -0.83 -10.44 16.94
CA ALA A 63 -0.11 -10.15 15.70
C ALA A 63 0.64 -8.80 15.78
N SER A 64 0.02 -7.76 16.35
CA SER A 64 0.66 -6.46 16.56
C SER A 64 1.88 -6.55 17.48
N TYR A 65 1.83 -7.38 18.52
CA TYR A 65 2.97 -7.66 19.37
C TYR A 65 4.10 -8.34 18.59
N ALA A 66 3.78 -9.41 17.86
CA ALA A 66 4.76 -10.13 17.04
C ALA A 66 5.41 -9.23 15.97
N ILE A 67 4.61 -8.39 15.28
CA ILE A 67 5.10 -7.41 14.31
C ILE A 67 6.11 -6.45 14.94
N ARG A 68 5.82 -5.91 16.13
CA ARG A 68 6.76 -5.01 16.85
C ARG A 68 8.07 -5.71 17.18
N MET A 69 8.01 -6.94 17.69
CA MET A 69 9.20 -7.71 18.05
C MET A 69 10.03 -8.06 16.80
N ILE A 70 9.40 -8.54 15.74
CA ILE A 70 10.07 -8.82 14.46
C ILE A 70 10.70 -7.54 13.88
N THR A 71 10.00 -6.41 13.97
CA THR A 71 10.49 -5.12 13.46
C THR A 71 11.76 -4.69 14.19
N SER A 72 11.81 -4.87 15.52
CA SER A 72 12.99 -4.57 16.34
C SER A 72 14.22 -5.38 15.93
N ASP A 73 14.02 -6.66 15.60
CA ASP A 73 15.11 -7.59 15.34
C ASP A 73 15.55 -7.63 13.88
N SER A 74 14.61 -7.43 12.95
CA SER A 74 14.83 -7.79 11.54
C SER A 74 14.17 -6.83 10.54
N GLY A 75 13.59 -5.74 11.01
CA GLY A 75 12.82 -4.79 10.20
C GLY A 75 11.36 -5.21 9.99
N TYR A 76 10.57 -4.30 9.43
CA TYR A 76 9.13 -4.48 9.30
C TYR A 76 8.79 -5.67 8.40
N PRO A 77 7.99 -6.66 8.88
CA PRO A 77 7.64 -7.84 8.09
C PRO A 77 6.65 -7.48 6.97
N LEU A 78 6.68 -8.24 5.89
CA LEU A 78 5.67 -8.17 4.84
C LEU A 78 4.43 -8.95 5.28
N ILE A 79 3.41 -8.25 5.72
CA ILE A 79 2.17 -8.85 6.17
C ILE A 79 1.31 -9.21 4.95
N ILE A 80 0.86 -10.46 4.87
CA ILE A 80 -0.04 -10.96 3.84
C ILE A 80 -1.24 -11.62 4.52
N THR A 81 -2.38 -10.96 4.48
CA THR A 81 -3.63 -11.52 5.02
C THR A 81 -4.32 -12.43 4.01
N GLU A 82 -4.98 -13.46 4.49
CA GLU A 82 -5.58 -14.51 3.65
C GLU A 82 -6.63 -13.97 2.68
N ASP A 83 -7.49 -13.07 3.12
CA ASP A 83 -8.51 -12.45 2.27
C ASP A 83 -7.91 -11.66 1.10
N ARG A 84 -6.82 -10.92 1.35
CA ARG A 84 -6.12 -10.21 0.28
C ARG A 84 -5.42 -11.18 -0.67
N TRP A 85 -4.80 -12.23 -0.14
CA TRP A 85 -4.17 -13.27 -0.95
C TRP A 85 -5.16 -14.00 -1.84
N LYS A 86 -6.35 -14.32 -1.32
CA LYS A 86 -7.42 -14.99 -2.09
C LYS A 86 -8.06 -14.06 -3.13
N ARG A 87 -8.37 -12.82 -2.75
CA ARG A 87 -9.16 -11.91 -3.59
C ARG A 87 -8.31 -11.00 -4.49
N GLN A 88 -7.13 -10.62 -4.05
CA GLN A 88 -6.23 -9.67 -4.74
C GLN A 88 -4.90 -10.34 -5.11
N ARG A 89 -4.96 -11.61 -5.51
CA ARG A 89 -3.79 -12.48 -5.75
C ARG A 89 -2.68 -11.79 -6.53
N LYS A 90 -2.96 -11.30 -7.73
CA LYS A 90 -1.98 -10.62 -8.60
C LYS A 90 -1.29 -9.43 -7.93
N MET A 91 -2.04 -8.65 -7.16
CA MET A 91 -1.49 -7.49 -6.43
C MET A 91 -0.58 -7.93 -5.28
N MET A 92 -0.94 -8.98 -4.56
CA MET A 92 -0.11 -9.52 -3.48
C MET A 92 1.17 -10.17 -4.00
N GLU A 93 1.08 -10.92 -5.09
CA GLU A 93 2.24 -11.49 -5.78
C GLU A 93 3.20 -10.40 -6.25
N ALA A 94 2.71 -9.39 -6.95
CA ALA A 94 3.53 -8.26 -7.39
C ALA A 94 4.14 -7.47 -6.21
N ARG A 95 3.40 -7.31 -5.11
CA ARG A 95 3.92 -6.70 -3.88
C ARG A 95 5.07 -7.51 -3.29
N LEU A 96 4.93 -8.83 -3.19
CA LEU A 96 6.00 -9.70 -2.71
C LEU A 96 7.24 -9.58 -3.59
N LEU A 97 7.07 -9.73 -4.90
CA LEU A 97 8.17 -9.61 -5.87
C LEU A 97 8.85 -8.25 -5.79
N ALA A 98 8.07 -7.16 -5.69
CA ALA A 98 8.64 -5.80 -5.56
C ALA A 98 9.47 -5.62 -4.28
N HIS A 99 9.06 -6.20 -3.16
CA HIS A 99 9.85 -6.20 -1.93
C HIS A 99 11.07 -7.11 -1.98
N LEU A 100 11.09 -8.06 -2.91
CA LEU A 100 12.22 -8.93 -3.20
C LEU A 100 13.07 -8.43 -4.39
N GLU A 101 12.85 -7.15 -4.79
CA GLU A 101 13.60 -6.44 -5.82
C GLU A 101 13.36 -6.96 -7.26
N VAL A 102 12.25 -7.69 -7.49
CA VAL A 102 11.82 -8.14 -8.83
C VAL A 102 10.70 -7.24 -9.33
N PHE A 103 11.05 -6.29 -10.19
CA PHE A 103 10.12 -5.33 -10.80
C PHE A 103 10.74 -4.65 -12.01
N SER A 104 9.91 -4.17 -12.93
CA SER A 104 10.34 -3.23 -13.97
C SER A 104 10.54 -1.83 -13.39
N GLN A 105 11.61 -1.16 -13.76
CA GLN A 105 11.92 0.18 -13.24
C GLN A 105 11.59 1.28 -14.23
N ALA A 106 10.80 2.25 -13.79
CA ALA A 106 10.61 3.52 -14.48
C ALA A 106 11.14 4.68 -13.63
N TYR A 107 11.53 5.77 -14.29
CA TYR A 107 12.01 6.98 -13.61
C TYR A 107 11.04 8.14 -13.89
N ALA A 108 10.64 8.86 -12.87
CA ALA A 108 9.74 10.01 -13.01
C ALA A 108 10.24 11.09 -14.00
N ARG A 109 11.55 11.23 -14.18
CA ARG A 109 12.14 12.14 -15.18
C ARG A 109 11.76 11.79 -16.62
N ASN A 110 11.46 10.51 -16.86
CA ASN A 110 11.04 9.99 -18.17
C ASN A 110 9.51 9.98 -18.34
N CYS A 111 8.80 10.54 -17.41
CA CYS A 111 7.34 10.58 -17.40
C CYS A 111 6.84 12.03 -17.42
N GLU A 112 5.60 12.22 -17.82
CA GLU A 112 4.87 13.47 -17.62
C GLU A 112 3.66 13.28 -16.72
N VAL A 113 3.28 14.33 -16.01
CA VAL A 113 2.05 14.35 -15.22
C VAL A 113 0.96 15.04 -16.03
N ARG A 114 -0.22 14.42 -16.08
CA ARG A 114 -1.43 15.01 -16.68
C ARG A 114 -2.57 14.95 -15.67
N ARG A 115 -3.46 15.93 -15.74
CA ARG A 115 -4.77 15.82 -15.12
C ARG A 115 -5.55 14.73 -15.85
N ILE A 116 -6.20 13.88 -15.07
CA ILE A 116 -7.09 12.83 -15.58
C ILE A 116 -8.48 13.00 -14.97
N ASP A 117 -9.47 12.42 -15.58
CA ASP A 117 -10.81 12.44 -15.03
C ASP A 117 -10.99 11.37 -13.92
N LYS A 118 -12.14 11.46 -13.23
CA LYS A 118 -12.44 10.52 -12.13
C LYS A 118 -12.70 9.11 -12.61
N THR A 119 -13.16 8.94 -13.84
CA THR A 119 -13.46 7.63 -14.44
C THR A 119 -12.16 6.90 -14.74
N GLU A 120 -11.19 7.59 -15.36
CA GLU A 120 -9.85 7.07 -15.59
C GLU A 120 -9.13 6.70 -14.27
N ALA A 121 -9.19 7.61 -13.27
CA ALA A 121 -8.61 7.35 -11.96
C ALA A 121 -9.27 6.15 -11.27
N LYS A 122 -10.60 6.02 -11.32
CA LYS A 122 -11.35 4.91 -10.75
C LYS A 122 -10.99 3.58 -11.42
N ALA A 123 -10.92 3.54 -12.74
CA ALA A 123 -10.56 2.35 -13.50
C ALA A 123 -9.13 1.88 -13.14
N PHE A 124 -8.16 2.80 -13.09
CA PHE A 124 -6.79 2.46 -12.71
C PHE A 124 -6.69 1.95 -11.28
N LEU A 125 -7.28 2.66 -10.32
CA LEU A 125 -7.21 2.31 -8.90
C LEU A 125 -7.95 1.03 -8.55
N ALA A 126 -9.00 0.66 -9.28
CA ALA A 126 -9.72 -0.59 -9.06
C ALA A 126 -8.84 -1.83 -9.26
N GLY A 127 -7.91 -1.79 -10.20
CA GLY A 127 -6.98 -2.90 -10.47
C GLY A 127 -5.64 -2.80 -9.72
N ASN A 128 -5.26 -1.61 -9.22
CA ASN A 128 -3.90 -1.36 -8.77
C ASN A 128 -3.79 -0.84 -7.32
N HIS A 129 -4.89 -0.68 -6.59
CA HIS A 129 -4.89 -0.24 -5.20
C HIS A 129 -5.77 -1.14 -4.33
N SER A 130 -5.26 -1.63 -3.22
CA SER A 130 -5.94 -2.60 -2.34
C SER A 130 -7.32 -2.17 -1.84
N TYR A 131 -7.52 -0.87 -1.62
CA TYR A 131 -8.82 -0.30 -1.25
C TYR A 131 -9.55 0.34 -2.44
N GLY A 132 -9.03 0.18 -3.66
CA GLY A 132 -9.63 0.78 -4.84
C GLY A 132 -9.71 2.31 -4.79
N TYR A 133 -10.71 2.85 -5.47
CA TYR A 133 -10.97 4.29 -5.56
C TYR A 133 -11.59 4.86 -4.27
N ALA A 134 -11.22 6.10 -3.96
CA ALA A 134 -11.88 6.91 -2.93
C ALA A 134 -12.36 8.24 -3.53
N ALA A 135 -13.41 8.83 -2.94
CA ALA A 135 -13.90 10.14 -3.36
C ALA A 135 -12.78 11.19 -3.32
N CYS A 136 -12.58 11.89 -4.43
CA CYS A 136 -11.51 12.86 -4.61
C CYS A 136 -11.96 14.04 -5.47
N ARG A 137 -11.19 15.12 -5.44
CA ARG A 137 -11.38 16.29 -6.31
C ARG A 137 -10.35 16.36 -7.42
N TYR A 138 -9.10 16.01 -7.12
CA TYR A 138 -7.98 16.15 -8.02
C TYR A 138 -7.43 14.76 -8.33
N CYS A 139 -7.28 14.47 -9.62
CA CYS A 139 -6.74 13.21 -10.12
C CYS A 139 -5.59 13.51 -11.08
N TYR A 140 -4.45 12.87 -10.87
CA TYR A 140 -3.26 13.01 -11.70
C TYR A 140 -2.78 11.64 -12.12
N GLY A 141 -2.54 11.48 -13.42
CA GLY A 141 -1.86 10.33 -13.99
C GLY A 141 -0.40 10.65 -14.30
N LEU A 142 0.46 9.67 -14.13
CA LEU A 142 1.86 9.72 -14.56
C LEU A 142 2.00 8.86 -15.84
N PHE A 143 2.41 9.47 -16.93
CA PHE A 143 2.47 8.87 -18.26
C PHE A 143 3.91 8.72 -18.72
N LEU A 144 4.27 7.56 -19.25
CA LEU A 144 5.60 7.29 -19.77
C LEU A 144 5.84 8.08 -21.06
N LYS A 145 6.94 8.86 -21.13
CA LYS A 145 7.34 9.65 -22.33
C LYS A 145 8.53 9.07 -23.08
N ARG A 146 9.37 8.29 -22.38
CA ARG A 146 10.59 7.71 -22.95
C ARG A 146 10.81 6.35 -22.34
N HIS A 147 11.32 5.43 -23.13
CA HIS A 147 11.76 4.14 -22.62
C HIS A 147 12.89 4.32 -21.61
N THR A 148 12.86 3.52 -20.56
CA THR A 148 13.97 3.36 -19.63
C THR A 148 14.78 2.17 -20.11
N GLY A 149 16.11 2.30 -20.25
CA GLY A 149 16.98 1.28 -20.82
C GLY A 149 17.13 -0.04 -20.02
N HIS A 150 16.22 -0.34 -19.10
CA HIS A 150 16.16 -1.56 -18.29
C HIS A 150 14.76 -2.16 -18.22
N ILE A 151 14.04 -2.16 -19.33
CA ILE A 151 12.87 -3.01 -19.47
C ILE A 151 13.42 -4.33 -19.98
N ALA A 152 13.25 -5.42 -19.23
CA ALA A 152 13.56 -6.76 -19.73
C ALA A 152 12.78 -6.94 -21.04
N GLU A 153 13.47 -7.32 -22.12
CA GLU A 153 12.95 -7.39 -23.50
C GLU A 153 11.71 -8.29 -23.64
N GLU A 154 11.37 -9.07 -22.62
CA GLU A 154 10.27 -10.03 -22.62
C GLU A 154 8.92 -9.46 -22.11
N THR A 155 8.86 -8.23 -21.57
CA THR A 155 7.60 -7.61 -21.11
C THR A 155 7.18 -6.47 -22.01
N SER A 156 6.79 -6.80 -23.25
CA SER A 156 6.41 -5.85 -24.29
C SER A 156 5.24 -4.93 -23.96
N ASP A 157 4.47 -5.23 -22.91
CA ASP A 157 3.22 -4.53 -22.58
C ASP A 157 3.39 -3.36 -21.59
N PHE A 158 4.54 -3.24 -20.91
CA PHE A 158 4.77 -2.21 -19.88
C PHE A 158 5.51 -0.96 -20.35
N GLY A 159 6.06 -0.99 -21.56
CA GLY A 159 6.96 0.04 -22.08
C GLY A 159 6.36 1.04 -23.06
N ASP A 160 5.05 1.00 -23.33
CA ASP A 160 4.43 1.85 -24.34
C ASP A 160 4.49 3.32 -23.94
N ILE A 161 5.07 4.13 -24.83
CA ILE A 161 5.05 5.59 -24.69
C ILE A 161 3.60 6.06 -24.69
N GLY A 162 3.25 6.89 -23.72
CA GLY A 162 1.89 7.37 -23.51
C GLY A 162 1.07 6.53 -22.53
N LYS A 163 1.57 5.38 -22.07
CA LYS A 163 0.88 4.56 -21.07
C LYS A 163 0.86 5.23 -19.70
N MET A 164 -0.29 5.22 -19.04
CA MET A 164 -0.44 5.65 -17.66
C MET A 164 0.11 4.58 -16.71
N ILE A 165 1.14 4.92 -15.95
CA ILE A 165 1.87 3.96 -15.09
C ILE A 165 1.68 4.20 -13.60
N ALA A 166 1.15 5.35 -13.20
CA ALA A 166 0.79 5.63 -11.82
C ALA A 166 -0.32 6.69 -11.74
N VAL A 167 -1.08 6.67 -10.65
CA VAL A 167 -2.15 7.62 -10.36
C VAL A 167 -2.01 8.12 -8.92
N ALA A 168 -2.23 9.42 -8.72
CA ALA A 168 -2.41 10.04 -7.41
C ALA A 168 -3.73 10.82 -7.36
N THR A 169 -4.45 10.72 -6.24
CA THR A 169 -5.71 11.45 -6.05
C THR A 169 -5.70 12.24 -4.74
N PHE A 170 -6.32 13.42 -4.77
CA PHE A 170 -6.40 14.31 -3.63
C PHE A 170 -7.85 14.77 -3.39
N SER A 171 -8.19 14.98 -2.12
CA SER A 171 -9.53 15.38 -1.67
C SER A 171 -9.89 16.82 -2.08
N ASN A 172 -11.11 17.24 -1.75
CA ASN A 172 -11.44 18.65 -1.60
C ASN A 172 -10.66 19.27 -0.43
N ALA A 173 -10.51 20.60 -0.45
CA ALA A 173 -10.02 21.33 0.71
C ALA A 173 -10.95 21.11 1.92
N ARG A 174 -10.36 20.73 3.04
CA ARG A 174 -10.99 20.92 4.36
C ARG A 174 -10.48 22.24 4.90
N LYS A 175 -11.40 23.20 5.07
CA LYS A 175 -11.10 24.53 5.61
C LYS A 175 -11.31 24.53 7.11
N TRP A 176 -10.39 25.13 7.82
CA TRP A 176 -10.47 25.36 9.26
C TRP A 176 -9.71 26.64 9.62
N VAL A 177 -10.00 27.23 10.77
CA VAL A 177 -9.38 28.50 11.20
C VAL A 177 -8.43 28.22 12.35
N LYS A 178 -7.21 28.76 12.26
CA LYS A 178 -6.24 28.78 13.34
C LYS A 178 -5.63 30.17 13.44
N ASP A 179 -5.63 30.72 14.64
CA ASP A 179 -5.11 32.07 14.93
C ASP A 179 -5.63 33.13 13.95
N GLY A 180 -6.92 33.06 13.60
CA GLY A 180 -7.60 33.99 12.66
C GLY A 180 -7.29 33.76 11.19
N LYS A 181 -6.42 32.79 10.83
CA LYS A 181 -6.05 32.45 9.46
C LYS A 181 -6.83 31.23 8.98
N GLU A 182 -7.45 31.30 7.80
CA GLU A 182 -8.06 30.16 7.15
C GLU A 182 -6.95 29.25 6.60
N ILE A 183 -7.00 27.99 6.96
CA ILE A 183 -6.07 26.93 6.53
C ILE A 183 -6.81 25.98 5.58
N ARG A 184 -6.23 25.75 4.40
CA ARG A 184 -6.75 24.79 3.38
C ARG A 184 -5.95 23.52 3.43
N SER A 185 -6.48 22.52 4.14
CA SER A 185 -5.89 21.19 4.30
C SER A 185 -6.46 20.23 3.28
N TYR A 186 -5.61 19.41 2.67
CA TYR A 186 -6.00 18.40 1.68
C TYR A 186 -5.54 17.02 2.12
N GLU A 187 -6.24 15.99 1.69
CA GLU A 187 -5.83 14.61 1.87
C GLU A 187 -5.29 14.05 0.56
N TRP A 188 -4.09 13.48 0.56
CA TRP A 188 -3.63 12.58 -0.48
C TRP A 188 -4.33 11.25 -0.28
N THR A 189 -5.42 11.02 -1.00
CA THR A 189 -6.36 9.93 -0.72
C THR A 189 -5.87 8.59 -1.23
N ARG A 190 -5.23 8.55 -2.43
CA ARG A 190 -4.72 7.32 -3.05
C ARG A 190 -3.46 7.60 -3.86
N TYR A 191 -2.59 6.61 -3.86
CA TYR A 191 -1.52 6.45 -4.83
C TYR A 191 -1.40 4.98 -5.22
N ALA A 192 -1.29 4.70 -6.51
CA ALA A 192 -0.91 3.39 -7.01
C ALA A 192 -0.04 3.54 -8.27
N SER A 193 0.87 2.60 -8.48
CA SER A 193 1.54 2.35 -9.75
C SER A 193 1.06 1.01 -10.31
N LEU A 194 1.44 0.70 -11.54
CA LEU A 194 1.27 -0.64 -12.08
C LEU A 194 1.98 -1.65 -11.16
N PRO A 195 1.37 -2.82 -10.87
CA PRO A 195 1.87 -3.73 -9.83
C PRO A 195 3.32 -4.19 -10.06
N GLU A 196 3.67 -4.48 -11.32
CA GLU A 196 5.01 -4.99 -11.68
C GLU A 196 6.03 -3.87 -11.92
N MET A 197 5.66 -2.61 -11.63
CA MET A 197 6.50 -1.45 -11.94
C MET A 197 6.80 -0.59 -10.71
N ARG A 198 8.07 -0.34 -10.47
CA ARG A 198 8.52 0.66 -9.50
C ARG A 198 8.84 1.98 -10.20
N VAL A 199 8.14 3.05 -9.84
CA VAL A 199 8.35 4.37 -10.45
C VAL A 199 9.16 5.24 -9.51
N SER A 200 10.49 5.24 -9.68
CA SER A 200 11.38 6.05 -8.86
C SER A 200 11.11 7.55 -9.03
N GLY A 201 10.81 8.22 -7.90
CA GLY A 201 10.44 9.63 -7.86
C GLY A 201 9.02 9.94 -8.35
N GLY A 202 8.20 8.91 -8.69
CA GLY A 202 6.84 9.08 -9.20
C GLY A 202 5.92 9.80 -8.23
N MET A 203 5.88 9.34 -6.98
CA MET A 203 5.10 9.98 -5.90
C MET A 203 5.49 11.44 -5.73
N GLY A 204 6.80 11.73 -5.65
CA GLY A 204 7.30 13.09 -5.47
C GLY A 204 6.95 14.01 -6.64
N LYS A 205 6.96 13.51 -7.88
CA LYS A 205 6.59 14.30 -9.06
C LYS A 205 5.10 14.64 -9.09
N LEU A 206 4.24 13.69 -8.78
CA LEU A 206 2.79 13.90 -8.68
C LEU A 206 2.44 14.87 -7.54
N LEU A 207 3.06 14.70 -6.37
CA LEU A 207 2.90 15.59 -5.22
C LEU A 207 3.32 17.03 -5.55
N LYS A 208 4.50 17.22 -6.14
CA LYS A 208 4.99 18.55 -6.54
C LYS A 208 4.08 19.23 -7.56
N THR A 209 3.49 18.46 -8.49
CA THR A 209 2.52 18.99 -9.45
C THR A 209 1.26 19.46 -8.75
N PHE A 210 0.71 18.67 -7.83
CA PHE A 210 -0.45 19.07 -7.02
C PHE A 210 -0.16 20.33 -6.20
N ILE A 211 0.97 20.38 -5.49
CA ILE A 211 1.37 21.56 -4.69
C ILE A 211 1.47 22.81 -5.56
N LYS A 212 2.11 22.72 -6.72
CA LYS A 212 2.27 23.85 -7.64
C LYS A 212 0.94 24.37 -8.17
N GLU A 213 0.00 23.47 -8.48
CA GLU A 213 -1.30 23.83 -9.06
C GLU A 213 -2.28 24.36 -8.03
N VAL A 214 -2.36 23.73 -6.86
CA VAL A 214 -3.40 23.96 -5.87
C VAL A 214 -2.96 24.91 -4.74
N GLN A 215 -1.66 24.96 -4.48
CA GLN A 215 -1.05 25.75 -3.41
C GLN A 215 -1.74 25.53 -2.04
N PRO A 216 -1.76 24.26 -1.55
CA PRO A 216 -2.34 23.91 -0.27
C PRO A 216 -1.54 24.51 0.89
N ASP A 217 -2.17 24.74 2.05
CA ASP A 217 -1.45 25.09 3.27
C ASP A 217 -0.85 23.86 3.94
N ASP A 218 -1.53 22.73 3.87
CA ASP A 218 -0.99 21.43 4.25
C ASP A 218 -1.59 20.27 3.43
N ILE A 219 -0.91 19.15 3.48
CA ILE A 219 -1.36 17.89 2.90
C ILE A 219 -1.21 16.80 3.97
N MET A 220 -2.26 16.02 4.18
CA MET A 220 -2.20 14.84 5.04
C MET A 220 -2.39 13.57 4.24
N SER A 221 -1.90 12.45 4.76
CA SER A 221 -2.13 11.11 4.22
C SER A 221 -2.06 10.07 5.34
N TYR A 222 -2.36 8.82 5.00
CA TYR A 222 -2.35 7.71 5.94
C TYR A 222 -1.57 6.54 5.37
N ALA A 223 -0.62 6.02 6.14
CA ALA A 223 -0.02 4.72 5.88
C ALA A 223 -0.85 3.65 6.60
N ASP A 224 -1.34 2.67 5.86
CA ASP A 224 -1.95 1.47 6.42
C ASP A 224 -0.85 0.59 7.03
N LEU A 225 -0.92 0.34 8.33
CA LEU A 225 0.07 -0.46 9.05
C LEU A 225 0.05 -1.95 8.67
N GLU A 226 -0.93 -2.41 7.92
CA GLU A 226 -0.91 -3.71 7.26
C GLU A 226 0.06 -3.75 6.06
N TRP A 227 0.45 -2.57 5.54
CA TRP A 227 1.30 -2.42 4.35
C TRP A 227 2.69 -1.91 4.65
N SER A 228 2.84 -0.90 5.47
CA SER A 228 4.11 -0.28 5.78
C SER A 228 4.01 0.72 6.93
N GLU A 229 5.14 1.08 7.52
CA GLU A 229 5.24 2.15 8.51
C GLU A 229 5.24 3.57 7.91
N GLY A 230 5.13 3.70 6.59
CA GLY A 230 5.03 4.98 5.91
C GLY A 230 6.36 5.67 5.61
N GLU A 231 7.45 4.92 5.47
CA GLU A 231 8.79 5.47 5.15
C GLU A 231 8.79 6.36 3.90
N VAL A 232 7.97 6.01 2.90
CA VAL A 232 7.85 6.82 1.69
C VAL A 232 7.32 8.23 1.98
N TYR A 233 6.44 8.39 2.96
CA TYR A 233 5.94 9.72 3.36
C TYR A 233 7.04 10.53 4.03
N ARG A 234 7.85 9.93 4.92
CA ARG A 234 9.01 10.58 5.53
C ARG A 234 10.01 11.04 4.47
N ALA A 235 10.32 10.17 3.51
CA ALA A 235 11.21 10.50 2.39
C ALA A 235 10.68 11.65 1.50
N LEU A 236 9.36 11.88 1.48
CA LEU A 236 8.73 13.00 0.79
C LEU A 236 8.64 14.28 1.62
N GLY A 237 9.06 14.26 2.90
CA GLY A 237 9.03 15.40 3.80
C GLY A 237 7.74 15.51 4.63
N PHE A 238 6.96 14.44 4.74
CA PHE A 238 5.85 14.40 5.69
C PHE A 238 6.35 14.00 7.08
N GLU A 239 5.75 14.56 8.11
CA GLU A 239 5.96 14.19 9.51
C GLU A 239 4.82 13.29 10.00
N ALA A 240 5.15 12.30 10.81
CA ALA A 240 4.15 11.47 11.48
C ALA A 240 3.45 12.29 12.57
N GLU A 241 2.12 12.30 12.59
CA GLU A 241 1.32 13.06 13.54
C GLU A 241 0.74 12.20 14.67
N MET A 242 0.06 11.12 14.28
CA MET A 242 -0.63 10.23 15.21
C MET A 242 -0.92 8.88 14.57
N GLU A 243 -1.20 7.90 15.38
CA GLU A 243 -1.77 6.64 14.92
C GLU A 243 -3.28 6.65 15.10
N LYS A 244 -3.97 6.08 14.13
CA LYS A 244 -5.41 5.79 14.21
C LYS A 244 -5.59 4.35 14.65
N GLU A 245 -6.59 4.15 15.47
CA GLU A 245 -6.97 2.84 15.97
C GLU A 245 -7.27 1.84 14.86
N ALA A 246 -7.11 0.59 15.19
CA ALA A 246 -7.50 -0.53 14.35
C ALA A 246 -9.00 -0.50 14.05
N VAL A 247 -9.36 -0.99 12.87
CA VAL A 247 -10.75 -1.06 12.38
C VAL A 247 -11.17 -2.51 12.28
N ASP A 248 -12.39 -2.81 12.73
CA ASP A 248 -13.01 -4.11 12.60
C ASP A 248 -13.63 -4.29 11.21
N PHE A 249 -13.37 -5.44 10.62
CA PHE A 249 -13.91 -5.86 9.34
C PHE A 249 -14.69 -7.17 9.51
N VAL A 250 -15.71 -7.31 8.69
CA VAL A 250 -16.36 -8.58 8.40
C VAL A 250 -15.88 -9.07 7.04
N ILE A 251 -15.67 -10.36 6.91
CA ILE A 251 -15.22 -11.01 5.69
C ILE A 251 -16.21 -12.09 5.31
N ASP A 252 -16.63 -12.08 4.06
CA ASP A 252 -17.40 -13.14 3.46
C ASP A 252 -16.48 -14.34 3.21
N GLY A 253 -16.70 -15.47 3.84
CA GLY A 253 -15.83 -16.65 3.78
C GLY A 253 -15.85 -17.39 2.44
N GLU A 254 -16.78 -17.07 1.53
CA GLU A 254 -16.84 -17.63 0.18
C GLU A 254 -16.11 -16.74 -0.83
N THR A 255 -16.41 -15.45 -0.81
CA THR A 255 -15.86 -14.47 -1.76
C THR A 255 -14.57 -13.78 -1.28
N TRP A 256 -14.25 -13.90 0.00
CA TRP A 256 -13.15 -13.22 0.67
C TRP A 256 -13.26 -11.70 0.61
N GLU A 257 -14.46 -11.16 0.43
CA GLU A 257 -14.69 -9.72 0.43
C GLU A 257 -14.62 -9.16 1.85
N ARG A 258 -13.65 -8.28 2.08
CA ARG A 258 -13.47 -7.53 3.31
C ARG A 258 -14.32 -6.26 3.29
N SER A 259 -15.16 -6.07 4.30
CA SER A 259 -15.97 -4.86 4.46
C SER A 259 -15.89 -4.34 5.89
N PRO A 260 -15.75 -3.02 6.12
CA PRO A 260 -15.83 -2.48 7.48
C PRO A 260 -17.17 -2.84 8.11
N ILE A 261 -17.18 -3.26 9.38
CA ILE A 261 -18.41 -3.65 10.10
C ILE A 261 -19.49 -2.54 10.03
N ARG A 262 -19.08 -1.29 10.10
CA ARG A 262 -19.99 -0.13 9.96
C ARG A 262 -20.72 -0.04 8.61
N SER A 263 -20.34 -0.83 7.61
CA SER A 263 -21.02 -0.87 6.31
C SER A 263 -22.34 -1.63 6.35
N GLY A 264 -22.60 -2.40 7.42
CA GLY A 264 -23.79 -3.25 7.56
C GLY A 264 -23.77 -4.49 6.66
N LYS A 265 -22.64 -4.80 5.99
CA LYS A 265 -22.48 -6.04 5.23
C LYS A 265 -22.34 -7.21 6.18
N GLU A 266 -22.87 -8.35 5.77
CA GLU A 266 -22.78 -9.61 6.49
C GLU A 266 -21.54 -10.41 6.06
N GLY A 267 -21.10 -11.31 6.92
CA GLY A 267 -20.01 -12.25 6.68
C GLY A 267 -19.85 -13.17 7.89
N ASN A 268 -19.08 -14.22 7.72
CA ASN A 268 -18.92 -15.27 8.74
C ASN A 268 -17.52 -15.33 9.34
N LEU A 269 -16.63 -14.43 8.88
CA LEU A 269 -15.29 -14.26 9.40
C LEU A 269 -15.07 -12.82 9.83
N PHE A 270 -14.16 -12.61 10.77
CA PHE A 270 -13.85 -11.30 11.32
C PHE A 270 -12.34 -11.05 11.26
N PHE A 271 -11.98 -9.81 11.06
CA PHE A 271 -10.59 -9.36 11.06
C PHE A 271 -10.51 -7.95 11.63
N ARG A 272 -9.56 -7.71 12.52
CA ARG A 272 -9.18 -6.36 12.97
C ARG A 272 -7.81 -6.04 12.38
N ASN A 273 -7.73 -4.94 11.63
CA ASN A 273 -6.46 -4.50 11.06
C ASN A 273 -5.54 -3.89 12.13
N PHE A 274 -4.37 -3.37 11.71
CA PHE A 274 -3.37 -2.79 12.61
C PHE A 274 -3.46 -1.27 12.72
N GLY A 275 -4.57 -0.67 12.25
CA GLY A 275 -4.73 0.78 12.22
C GLY A 275 -3.95 1.44 11.10
N SER A 276 -3.74 2.74 11.24
CA SER A 276 -2.98 3.52 10.26
C SER A 276 -2.23 4.67 10.93
N ARG A 277 -1.07 5.01 10.38
CA ARG A 277 -0.29 6.17 10.82
C ARG A 277 -0.60 7.37 9.94
N LYS A 278 -1.00 8.47 10.57
CA LYS A 278 -1.27 9.74 9.90
C LYS A 278 0.03 10.50 9.69
N PHE A 279 0.18 11.03 8.51
CA PHE A 279 1.30 11.89 8.10
C PHE A 279 0.77 13.25 7.64
N ARG A 280 1.54 14.31 7.92
CA ARG A 280 1.24 15.66 7.45
C ARG A 280 2.49 16.34 6.92
N MET A 281 2.33 17.05 5.81
CA MET A 281 3.30 18.00 5.27
C MET A 281 2.71 19.40 5.39
N LYS A 282 3.31 20.26 6.21
CA LYS A 282 2.98 21.68 6.27
C LYS A 282 3.74 22.43 5.20
N LEU A 283 3.06 23.27 4.45
CA LEU A 283 3.61 24.04 3.33
C LEU A 283 3.58 25.55 3.60
N THR A 284 2.82 25.97 4.61
CA THR A 284 2.80 27.34 5.12
C THR A 284 2.99 27.33 6.64
N ASP A 285 3.55 28.44 7.17
CA ASP A 285 3.72 28.59 8.61
C ASP A 285 2.37 28.86 9.28
N TYR A 286 1.86 27.83 9.93
CA TYR A 286 0.80 27.94 10.93
C TYR A 286 1.17 27.05 12.13
N LYS A 287 1.15 27.61 13.32
CA LYS A 287 1.51 26.89 14.57
C LYS A 287 0.30 26.23 15.20
#